data_deb965e49b04dcc468c6401a49942e5a
#
_entry.id   deb965e49b04dcc468c6401a49942e5a
#
_cell.length_a   1.000
_cell.length_b   1.000
_cell.length_c   1.000
_cell.angle_alpha   90.00
_cell.angle_beta   90.00
_cell.angle_gamma   90.00
#
_symmetry.space_group_name_H-M   'P 1'
#
loop_
_entity.id
_entity.type
_entity.pdbx_description
1 polymer ?
#
loop_
_entity_poly.entity_id
_entity_poly.type
_entity_poly.pdbx_seq_one_letter_code
_entity_poly.pdbx_strand_id
1 'polypeptide(L)'
;MLAVAEAERYRQTLQQLQATQQRLGYHSDWLIREGDFPSLRLGLVLSTYRWKASEEALLQYLSLGGNLLMLDATTVTTISNHLGELLNTQNVRREHCWIILRGTKDSAEKLAHELGVGWWDMVLDSDAKPSGKTNGVLPQNLTWQTLKNGNISSWSSDLLLECLQGWPDAPFVTTATYKLFKENQQNLRDYLQALLLCELRINLLQQQVGSTSRFSLTNPLQKAMQIIQTLAEWNDYLVHSWYPVFQYQTRKLKQQNPQSLEQSKRLFNHFERELMGLMGLFEETLRQRHALLLANFLEKQQQKLTEDLPPDSQFIRWLVRQDHVQRLWLPVGHLDQLTARLGLMRQPLHVPLAAPV
;
A
#
# COMPACT_ATOMS: atom_id res chain seq x y z
N MET A 1 15.99 -13.10 36.62
CA MET A 1 16.85 -12.27 35.77
C MET A 1 16.15 -11.84 34.46
N LEU A 2 15.48 -12.75 33.74
CA LEU A 2 14.74 -12.36 32.49
C LEU A 2 13.67 -11.30 32.75
N ALA A 3 12.84 -11.46 33.79
CA ALA A 3 11.78 -10.48 34.11
C ALA A 3 12.31 -9.08 34.46
N VAL A 4 13.52 -8.98 35.03
CA VAL A 4 14.15 -7.67 35.32
C VAL A 4 14.66 -7.01 34.04
N ALA A 5 15.25 -7.79 33.12
CA ALA A 5 15.72 -7.29 31.83
C ALA A 5 14.56 -6.84 30.96
N GLU A 6 13.44 -7.58 30.94
CA GLU A 6 12.22 -7.20 30.23
C GLU A 6 11.59 -5.92 30.79
N ALA A 7 11.53 -5.79 32.12
CA ALA A 7 11.02 -4.57 32.75
C ALA A 7 11.89 -3.35 32.46
N GLU A 8 13.22 -3.52 32.43
CA GLU A 8 14.14 -2.44 32.08
C GLU A 8 14.02 -2.06 30.61
N ARG A 9 13.94 -3.03 29.71
CA ARG A 9 13.67 -2.81 28.28
C ARG A 9 12.36 -2.03 28.08
N TYR A 10 11.28 -2.44 28.74
CA TYR A 10 9.99 -1.75 28.70
C TYR A 10 10.13 -0.29 29.13
N ARG A 11 10.80 -0.03 30.26
CA ARG A 11 10.99 1.32 30.79
C ARG A 11 11.78 2.20 29.83
N GLN A 12 12.88 1.71 29.28
CA GLN A 12 13.72 2.44 28.35
C GLN A 12 12.99 2.75 27.05
N THR A 13 12.24 1.78 26.50
CA THR A 13 11.42 1.97 25.30
C THR A 13 10.33 3.00 25.55
N LEU A 14 9.64 2.94 26.69
CA LEU A 14 8.60 3.91 27.04
C LEU A 14 9.16 5.33 27.15
N GLN A 15 10.33 5.50 27.80
CA GLN A 15 11.01 6.80 27.90
C GLN A 15 11.38 7.35 26.51
N GLN A 16 11.90 6.51 25.63
CA GLN A 16 12.25 6.90 24.27
C GLN A 16 11.02 7.32 23.46
N LEU A 17 9.93 6.57 23.57
CA LEU A 17 8.67 6.92 22.88
C LEU A 17 8.08 8.22 23.41
N GLN A 18 8.11 8.43 24.72
CA GLN A 18 7.65 9.68 25.33
C GLN A 18 8.50 10.88 24.88
N ALA A 19 9.83 10.73 24.84
CA ALA A 19 10.71 11.76 24.30
C ALA A 19 10.42 12.05 22.82
N THR A 20 10.17 11.01 22.03
CA THR A 20 9.79 11.13 20.62
C THR A 20 8.42 11.80 20.45
N GLN A 21 7.44 11.46 21.28
CA GLN A 21 6.13 12.13 21.30
C GLN A 21 6.28 13.63 21.56
N GLN A 22 7.06 14.00 22.59
CA GLN A 22 7.29 15.40 22.91
C GLN A 22 7.97 16.14 21.76
N ARG A 23 9.01 15.54 21.17
CA ARG A 23 9.76 16.12 20.05
C ARG A 23 8.90 16.29 18.79
N LEU A 24 8.07 15.30 18.46
CA LEU A 24 7.26 15.26 17.23
C LEU A 24 5.83 15.77 17.42
N GLY A 25 5.42 16.05 18.65
CA GLY A 25 4.09 16.51 19.00
C GLY A 25 3.01 15.41 18.87
N TYR A 26 3.39 14.13 19.01
CA TYR A 26 2.42 13.03 18.93
C TYR A 26 1.52 12.98 20.17
N HIS A 27 0.24 12.70 19.97
CA HIS A 27 -0.72 12.55 21.05
C HIS A 27 -0.60 11.17 21.72
N SER A 28 -0.82 11.14 23.03
CA SER A 28 -0.69 9.91 23.84
C SER A 28 -1.63 8.78 23.44
N ASP A 29 -2.77 9.09 22.82
CA ASP A 29 -3.75 8.10 22.36
C ASP A 29 -3.21 7.13 21.30
N TRP A 30 -2.11 7.50 20.66
CA TRP A 30 -1.44 6.68 19.64
C TRP A 30 -0.39 5.73 20.21
N LEU A 31 -0.27 5.65 21.53
CA LEU A 31 0.58 4.68 22.23
C LEU A 31 -0.24 3.54 22.82
N ILE A 32 0.33 2.34 22.76
CA ILE A 32 -0.17 1.15 23.49
C ILE A 32 0.50 1.15 24.85
N ARG A 33 -0.29 1.08 25.92
CA ARG A 33 0.18 1.34 27.30
C ARG A 33 0.14 0.14 28.26
N GLU A 34 -0.76 -0.82 28.08
CA GLU A 34 -1.01 -1.82 29.10
C GLU A 34 -0.72 -3.23 28.60
N GLY A 35 0.15 -3.96 29.32
CA GLY A 35 0.46 -5.37 29.08
C GLY A 35 1.25 -5.71 27.85
N ASP A 36 1.33 -4.80 26.89
CA ASP A 36 2.02 -4.93 25.63
C ASP A 36 3.36 -4.17 25.63
N PHE A 37 4.26 -4.59 24.74
CA PHE A 37 5.48 -3.82 24.50
C PHE A 37 5.10 -2.38 24.09
N PRO A 38 5.73 -1.34 24.71
CA PRO A 38 5.37 0.04 24.40
C PRO A 38 5.69 0.36 22.94
N SER A 39 4.67 0.60 22.16
CA SER A 39 4.80 0.86 20.72
C SER A 39 3.80 1.89 20.26
N LEU A 40 4.06 2.45 19.06
CA LEU A 40 3.03 3.20 18.35
C LEU A 40 1.94 2.24 17.87
N ARG A 41 0.70 2.72 17.76
CA ARG A 41 -0.41 1.94 17.22
C ARG A 41 -0.31 1.68 15.71
N LEU A 42 0.55 2.44 15.01
CA LEU A 42 0.81 2.26 13.59
C LEU A 42 2.12 1.51 13.39
N GLY A 43 2.06 0.27 12.94
CA GLY A 43 3.20 -0.56 12.58
C GLY A 43 3.47 -0.55 11.06
N LEU A 44 4.70 -0.87 10.67
CA LEU A 44 5.12 -0.95 9.28
C LEU A 44 5.34 -2.40 8.86
N VAL A 45 4.77 -2.79 7.72
CA VAL A 45 5.02 -4.10 7.09
C VAL A 45 6.04 -3.95 6.00
N LEU A 46 7.15 -4.67 6.12
CA LEU A 46 8.21 -4.69 5.11
C LEU A 46 8.07 -5.91 4.20
N SER A 47 8.22 -5.69 2.89
CA SER A 47 8.10 -6.72 1.86
C SER A 47 9.33 -6.72 0.96
N THR A 48 9.81 -7.91 0.58
CA THR A 48 10.92 -8.08 -0.39
C THR A 48 10.58 -7.59 -1.77
N TYR A 49 9.32 -7.65 -2.15
CA TYR A 49 8.88 -7.36 -3.52
C TYR A 49 9.25 -5.94 -3.98
N ARG A 50 9.47 -5.01 -3.03
CA ARG A 50 9.91 -3.62 -3.28
C ARG A 50 10.96 -3.21 -2.25
N TRP A 51 12.03 -3.99 -2.13
CA TRP A 51 13.00 -3.78 -1.06
C TRP A 51 13.54 -2.35 -0.97
N LYS A 52 13.93 -1.74 -2.08
CA LYS A 52 14.45 -0.36 -2.05
C LYS A 52 13.44 0.64 -1.47
N ALA A 53 12.18 0.53 -1.87
CA ALA A 53 11.11 1.37 -1.29
C ALA A 53 10.83 1.01 0.18
N SER A 54 10.98 -0.26 0.55
CA SER A 54 10.85 -0.72 1.95
C SER A 54 11.98 -0.19 2.83
N GLU A 55 13.20 -0.13 2.33
CA GLU A 55 14.36 0.45 3.03
C GLU A 55 14.16 1.93 3.30
N GLU A 56 13.82 2.71 2.29
CA GLU A 56 13.54 4.13 2.43
C GLU A 56 12.37 4.38 3.40
N ALA A 57 11.29 3.60 3.29
CA ALA A 57 10.15 3.69 4.19
C ALA A 57 10.52 3.33 5.63
N LEU A 58 11.37 2.30 5.83
CA LEU A 58 11.86 1.93 7.15
C LEU A 58 12.68 3.05 7.78
N LEU A 59 13.65 3.62 7.06
CA LEU A 59 14.45 4.74 7.55
C LEU A 59 13.58 5.92 7.99
N GLN A 60 12.60 6.27 7.16
CA GLN A 60 11.67 7.35 7.47
C GLN A 60 10.78 7.01 8.68
N TYR A 61 10.25 5.79 8.75
CA TYR A 61 9.44 5.32 9.86
C TYR A 61 10.20 5.38 11.18
N LEU A 62 11.45 4.90 11.21
CA LEU A 62 12.31 4.95 12.39
C LEU A 62 12.66 6.40 12.79
N SER A 63 12.97 7.28 11.81
CA SER A 63 13.25 8.70 12.07
C SER A 63 12.06 9.44 12.70
N LEU A 64 10.85 8.97 12.38
CA LEU A 64 9.59 9.47 12.94
C LEU A 64 9.19 8.73 14.24
N GLY A 65 10.09 7.96 14.82
CA GLY A 65 9.90 7.28 16.10
C GLY A 65 9.07 6.00 16.03
N GLY A 66 8.89 5.46 14.83
CA GLY A 66 8.27 4.14 14.64
C GLY A 66 9.11 3.04 15.27
N ASN A 67 8.47 2.07 15.92
CA ASN A 67 9.15 0.98 16.60
C ASN A 67 8.42 -0.36 16.48
N LEU A 68 7.41 -0.45 15.65
CA LEU A 68 6.61 -1.66 15.45
C LEU A 68 6.77 -2.14 14.00
N LEU A 69 7.45 -3.28 13.80
CA LEU A 69 7.82 -3.78 12.48
C LEU A 69 7.28 -5.20 12.27
N MET A 70 6.79 -5.48 11.06
CA MET A 70 6.44 -6.81 10.60
C MET A 70 7.28 -7.16 9.37
N LEU A 71 7.91 -8.34 9.38
CA LEU A 71 8.76 -8.85 8.33
C LEU A 71 8.19 -10.16 7.80
N ASP A 72 8.14 -10.34 6.49
CA ASP A 72 7.88 -11.66 5.91
C ASP A 72 9.14 -12.53 5.98
N ALA A 73 8.98 -13.82 6.32
CA ALA A 73 10.10 -14.75 6.44
C ALA A 73 10.90 -14.90 5.14
N THR A 74 10.24 -14.77 3.99
CA THR A 74 10.88 -14.75 2.67
C THR A 74 11.71 -13.47 2.43
N THR A 75 11.43 -12.44 3.18
CA THR A 75 12.05 -11.11 3.09
C THR A 75 13.33 -11.05 3.93
N VAL A 76 13.38 -11.79 5.02
CA VAL A 76 14.41 -11.64 6.05
C VAL A 76 15.82 -11.98 5.55
N THR A 77 15.99 -12.95 4.65
CA THR A 77 17.31 -13.26 4.07
C THR A 77 17.93 -12.08 3.33
N THR A 78 17.11 -11.22 2.74
CA THR A 78 17.57 -10.02 2.03
C THR A 78 17.75 -8.82 2.98
N ILE A 79 16.94 -8.75 4.02
CA ILE A 79 16.85 -7.60 4.95
C ILE A 79 17.85 -7.72 6.11
N SER A 80 18.11 -8.94 6.58
CA SER A 80 18.85 -9.15 7.83
C SER A 80 20.25 -8.56 7.84
N ASN A 81 20.94 -8.65 6.71
CA ASN A 81 22.29 -8.10 6.58
C ASN A 81 22.31 -6.57 6.70
N HIS A 82 21.19 -5.92 6.38
CA HIS A 82 21.08 -4.46 6.39
C HIS A 82 20.25 -3.91 7.54
N LEU A 83 19.34 -4.70 8.14
CA LEU A 83 18.44 -4.19 9.19
C LEU A 83 19.21 -3.68 10.41
N GLY A 84 20.24 -4.39 10.84
CA GLY A 84 21.11 -3.96 11.96
C GLY A 84 21.86 -2.66 11.66
N GLU A 85 22.39 -2.54 10.45
CA GLU A 85 23.06 -1.33 9.99
C GLU A 85 22.08 -0.15 9.90
N LEU A 86 20.86 -0.39 9.38
CA LEU A 86 19.80 0.61 9.27
C LEU A 86 19.33 1.10 10.64
N LEU A 87 19.13 0.21 11.61
CA LEU A 87 18.78 0.60 12.98
C LEU A 87 19.89 1.43 13.60
N ASN A 88 21.15 1.02 13.45
CA ASN A 88 22.30 1.75 13.97
C ASN A 88 22.44 3.13 13.32
N THR A 89 22.21 3.27 12.02
CA THR A 89 22.24 4.56 11.29
C THR A 89 21.27 5.57 11.88
N GLN A 90 20.12 5.12 12.39
CA GLN A 90 19.11 5.97 13.02
C GLN A 90 19.28 6.08 14.54
N ASN A 91 20.38 5.57 15.12
CA ASN A 91 20.58 5.47 16.56
C ASN A 91 19.45 4.74 17.30
N VAL A 92 18.80 3.83 16.62
CA VAL A 92 17.72 3.00 17.17
C VAL A 92 18.31 1.67 17.60
N ARG A 93 18.19 1.36 18.88
CA ARG A 93 18.61 0.06 19.39
C ARG A 93 17.56 -0.99 19.07
N ARG A 94 18.01 -2.22 18.74
CA ARG A 94 17.13 -3.36 18.48
C ARG A 94 16.11 -3.58 19.61
N GLU A 95 16.54 -3.37 20.85
CA GLU A 95 15.72 -3.55 22.04
C GLU A 95 14.55 -2.56 22.12
N HIS A 96 14.61 -1.46 21.39
CA HIS A 96 13.53 -0.48 21.35
C HIS A 96 12.49 -0.77 20.27
N CYS A 97 12.72 -1.78 19.44
CA CYS A 97 11.78 -2.20 18.40
C CYS A 97 11.08 -3.50 18.78
N TRP A 98 9.79 -3.59 18.45
CA TRP A 98 9.04 -4.82 18.44
C TRP A 98 8.98 -5.34 17.01
N ILE A 99 9.63 -6.47 16.76
CA ILE A 99 9.75 -7.06 15.43
C ILE A 99 8.98 -8.37 15.41
N ILE A 100 8.00 -8.47 14.51
CA ILE A 100 7.19 -9.64 14.25
C ILE A 100 7.66 -10.28 12.94
N LEU A 101 7.95 -11.56 12.98
CA LEU A 101 8.23 -12.37 11.81
C LEU A 101 6.96 -13.11 11.38
N ARG A 102 6.50 -12.89 10.14
CA ARG A 102 5.39 -13.61 9.53
C ARG A 102 5.93 -14.67 8.58
N GLY A 103 5.58 -15.95 8.77
CA GLY A 103 6.02 -17.04 7.92
C GLY A 103 5.64 -18.40 8.48
N THR A 104 6.06 -19.48 7.80
CA THR A 104 5.92 -20.82 8.34
C THR A 104 6.91 -21.03 9.48
N LYS A 105 6.57 -21.91 10.42
CA LYS A 105 7.46 -22.27 11.53
C LYS A 105 8.83 -22.73 11.02
N ASP A 106 8.85 -23.55 9.98
CA ASP A 106 10.08 -24.06 9.36
C ASP A 106 10.95 -22.95 8.74
N SER A 107 10.32 -21.96 8.08
CA SER A 107 11.04 -20.80 7.54
C SER A 107 11.60 -19.90 8.63
N ALA A 108 10.86 -19.74 9.74
CA ALA A 108 11.32 -18.99 10.91
C ALA A 108 12.49 -19.69 11.62
N GLU A 109 12.42 -21.02 11.80
CA GLU A 109 13.50 -21.81 12.41
C GLU A 109 14.76 -21.80 11.55
N LYS A 110 14.62 -21.92 10.23
CA LYS A 110 15.73 -21.80 9.28
C LYS A 110 16.43 -20.45 9.39
N LEU A 111 15.65 -19.38 9.42
CA LEU A 111 16.17 -18.03 9.58
C LEU A 111 16.82 -17.80 10.96
N ALA A 112 16.27 -18.38 12.03
CA ALA A 112 16.88 -18.33 13.36
C ALA A 112 18.28 -18.96 13.36
N HIS A 113 18.45 -20.02 12.59
CA HIS A 113 19.74 -20.69 12.43
C HIS A 113 20.75 -19.86 11.60
N GLU A 114 20.27 -19.15 10.56
CA GLU A 114 21.13 -18.34 9.68
C GLU A 114 21.53 -16.99 10.32
N LEU A 115 20.66 -16.36 11.11
CA LEU A 115 20.84 -15.01 11.61
C LEU A 115 21.18 -14.91 13.09
N GLY A 116 21.11 -16.02 13.79
CA GLY A 116 21.22 -16.03 15.24
C GLY A 116 19.91 -15.70 15.95
N VAL A 117 19.81 -16.14 17.21
CA VAL A 117 18.63 -15.96 18.06
C VAL A 117 18.55 -14.48 18.50
N GLY A 118 17.37 -13.86 18.38
CA GLY A 118 17.09 -12.55 18.99
C GLY A 118 16.74 -11.40 18.04
N TRP A 119 16.61 -11.66 16.72
CA TRP A 119 16.23 -10.63 15.76
C TRP A 119 14.73 -10.31 15.74
N TRP A 120 13.88 -11.20 16.25
CA TRP A 120 12.43 -10.97 16.34
C TRP A 120 11.91 -11.29 17.74
N ASP A 121 10.80 -10.67 18.05
CA ASP A 121 10.12 -10.84 19.34
C ASP A 121 9.01 -11.89 19.28
N MET A 122 8.40 -12.06 18.10
CA MET A 122 7.30 -12.97 17.88
C MET A 122 7.36 -13.56 16.48
N VAL A 123 6.99 -14.83 16.34
CA VAL A 123 6.75 -15.50 15.07
C VAL A 123 5.25 -15.73 14.93
N LEU A 124 4.69 -15.27 13.81
CA LEU A 124 3.32 -15.56 13.42
C LEU A 124 3.34 -16.62 12.32
N ASP A 125 2.89 -17.82 12.65
CA ASP A 125 2.83 -18.93 11.71
C ASP A 125 1.68 -18.72 10.71
N SER A 126 2.02 -18.58 9.43
CA SER A 126 1.04 -18.40 8.35
C SER A 126 0.17 -19.63 8.13
N ASP A 127 0.64 -20.82 8.55
CA ASP A 127 -0.06 -22.10 8.35
C ASP A 127 -0.82 -22.56 9.60
N ALA A 128 -0.63 -21.87 10.74
CA ALA A 128 -1.32 -22.18 11.97
C ALA A 128 -2.83 -21.94 11.81
N LYS A 129 -3.62 -23.01 11.94
CA LYS A 129 -5.06 -22.86 12.12
C LYS A 129 -5.30 -22.04 13.39
N PRO A 130 -6.28 -21.13 13.39
CA PRO A 130 -6.61 -20.35 14.58
C PRO A 130 -7.05 -21.28 15.72
N SER A 131 -6.08 -21.77 16.48
CA SER A 131 -6.32 -22.51 17.71
C SER A 131 -6.31 -21.48 18.83
N GLY A 132 -7.42 -21.33 19.54
CA GLY A 132 -7.66 -20.30 20.57
C GLY A 132 -6.71 -20.28 21.78
N LYS A 133 -5.45 -20.69 21.63
CA LYS A 133 -4.43 -20.73 22.68
C LYS A 133 -3.05 -20.21 22.29
N THR A 134 -2.86 -19.67 21.11
CA THR A 134 -1.57 -19.06 20.72
C THR A 134 -1.62 -17.56 20.93
N ASN A 135 -0.65 -17.02 21.66
CA ASN A 135 -0.48 -15.59 21.97
C ASN A 135 -0.13 -14.70 20.75
N GLY A 136 -0.43 -15.13 19.55
CA GLY A 136 -0.18 -14.35 18.33
C GLY A 136 -1.22 -14.68 17.27
N VAL A 137 -2.26 -13.88 17.19
CA VAL A 137 -3.21 -13.92 16.07
C VAL A 137 -2.61 -13.11 14.93
N LEU A 138 -2.53 -13.72 13.73
CA LEU A 138 -2.16 -12.98 12.52
C LEU A 138 -3.05 -11.75 12.37
N PRO A 139 -2.49 -10.58 12.00
CA PRO A 139 -3.31 -9.43 11.66
C PRO A 139 -4.32 -9.80 10.58
N GLN A 140 -5.55 -9.39 10.79
CA GLN A 140 -6.58 -9.60 9.79
C GLN A 140 -6.36 -8.63 8.63
N ASN A 141 -6.31 -9.17 7.42
CA ASN A 141 -6.19 -8.35 6.21
C ASN A 141 -7.50 -7.59 5.94
N LEU A 142 -7.42 -6.27 5.98
CA LEU A 142 -8.49 -5.40 5.49
C LEU A 142 -8.29 -5.15 4.00
N THR A 143 -8.97 -5.95 3.19
CA THR A 143 -9.07 -5.79 1.74
C THR A 143 -10.30 -4.97 1.36
N TRP A 144 -10.39 -4.55 0.11
CA TRP A 144 -11.61 -3.92 -0.42
C TRP A 144 -12.85 -4.80 -0.28
N GLN A 145 -12.68 -6.12 -0.40
CA GLN A 145 -13.79 -7.06 -0.25
C GLN A 145 -14.29 -7.11 1.21
N THR A 146 -13.36 -7.08 2.17
CA THR A 146 -13.69 -7.03 3.60
C THR A 146 -14.46 -5.76 3.95
N LEU A 147 -14.05 -4.61 3.40
CA LEU A 147 -14.74 -3.33 3.60
C LEU A 147 -16.15 -3.32 2.98
N LYS A 148 -16.33 -3.92 1.80
CA LYS A 148 -17.65 -4.04 1.17
C LYS A 148 -18.62 -4.87 1.99
N ASN A 149 -18.15 -5.92 2.64
CA ASN A 149 -18.97 -6.81 3.48
C ASN A 149 -19.39 -6.17 4.81
N GLY A 150 -18.67 -5.15 5.29
CA GLY A 150 -19.12 -4.21 6.33
C GLY A 150 -19.28 -4.75 7.76
N ASN A 151 -18.94 -6.02 8.05
CA ASN A 151 -19.11 -6.57 9.38
C ASN A 151 -17.88 -6.29 10.28
N ILE A 152 -17.94 -5.19 11.03
CA ILE A 152 -16.84 -4.71 11.88
C ILE A 152 -16.69 -5.54 13.16
N SER A 153 -17.77 -6.09 13.68
CA SER A 153 -17.78 -6.79 14.98
C SER A 153 -16.95 -8.08 14.98
N SER A 154 -16.57 -8.58 13.81
CA SER A 154 -15.71 -9.76 13.64
C SER A 154 -14.25 -9.43 13.36
N TRP A 155 -13.85 -8.15 13.41
CA TRP A 155 -12.49 -7.77 13.11
C TRP A 155 -11.53 -8.07 14.27
N SER A 156 -10.29 -8.41 13.91
CA SER A 156 -9.22 -8.68 14.87
C SER A 156 -8.75 -7.39 15.56
N SER A 157 -8.07 -7.54 16.70
CA SER A 157 -7.38 -6.43 17.39
C SER A 157 -6.24 -5.84 16.54
N ASP A 158 -5.64 -6.66 15.69
CA ASP A 158 -4.55 -6.29 14.81
C ASP A 158 -5.03 -6.35 13.35
N LEU A 159 -4.96 -5.22 12.63
CA LEU A 159 -5.47 -5.08 11.27
C LEU A 159 -4.35 -4.68 10.30
N LEU A 160 -4.19 -5.44 9.20
CA LEU A 160 -3.31 -5.08 8.10
C LEU A 160 -4.12 -4.36 7.01
N LEU A 161 -3.77 -3.11 6.76
CA LEU A 161 -4.51 -2.21 5.87
C LEU A 161 -4.13 -2.43 4.39
N GLU A 162 -4.32 -3.64 3.86
CA GLU A 162 -4.06 -3.95 2.44
C GLU A 162 -4.89 -3.08 1.48
N CYS A 163 -6.08 -2.67 1.89
CA CYS A 163 -6.89 -1.73 1.13
C CYS A 163 -6.21 -0.37 0.91
N LEU A 164 -5.19 -0.03 1.70
CA LEU A 164 -4.40 1.21 1.54
C LEU A 164 -3.07 0.98 0.82
N GLN A 165 -2.78 -0.23 0.33
CA GLN A 165 -1.53 -0.54 -0.34
C GLN A 165 -1.43 0.15 -1.70
N GLY A 166 -0.29 0.82 -1.93
CA GLY A 166 0.02 1.41 -3.25
C GLY A 166 -0.79 2.66 -3.61
N TRP A 167 -1.54 3.23 -2.67
CA TRP A 167 -2.31 4.45 -2.91
C TRP A 167 -1.51 5.69 -2.53
N PRO A 168 -1.29 6.64 -3.44
CA PRO A 168 -0.99 8.02 -3.09
C PRO A 168 -2.19 8.61 -2.33
N ASP A 169 -2.02 9.74 -1.68
CA ASP A 169 -3.08 10.39 -0.90
C ASP A 169 -4.41 10.34 -1.63
N ALA A 170 -5.42 9.77 -0.95
CA ALA A 170 -6.75 9.74 -1.51
C ALA A 170 -7.25 11.18 -1.66
N PRO A 171 -7.80 11.56 -2.82
CA PRO A 171 -8.32 12.91 -2.99
C PRO A 171 -9.46 13.15 -1.99
N PHE A 172 -9.59 14.38 -1.55
CA PHE A 172 -10.75 14.80 -0.74
C PHE A 172 -12.04 14.49 -1.49
N VAL A 173 -13.00 13.91 -0.78
CA VAL A 173 -14.29 13.58 -1.38
C VAL A 173 -15.24 14.75 -1.22
N THR A 174 -15.59 15.36 -2.34
CA THR A 174 -16.58 16.43 -2.46
C THR A 174 -17.63 16.03 -3.49
N THR A 175 -18.71 16.81 -3.59
CA THR A 175 -19.71 16.62 -4.65
C THR A 175 -19.07 16.66 -6.06
N ALA A 176 -18.03 17.50 -6.22
CA ALA A 176 -17.26 17.59 -7.47
C ALA A 176 -16.52 16.28 -7.78
N THR A 177 -16.04 15.55 -6.77
CA THR A 177 -15.36 14.27 -6.94
C THR A 177 -16.25 13.23 -7.61
N TYR A 178 -17.52 13.14 -7.21
CA TYR A 178 -18.50 12.22 -7.84
C TYR A 178 -18.77 12.58 -9.30
N LYS A 179 -18.89 13.88 -9.60
CA LYS A 179 -19.09 14.35 -10.97
C LYS A 179 -17.88 14.03 -11.82
N LEU A 180 -16.68 14.38 -11.35
CA LEU A 180 -15.42 14.14 -12.05
C LEU A 180 -15.18 12.64 -12.29
N PHE A 181 -15.52 11.78 -11.33
CA PHE A 181 -15.40 10.33 -11.48
C PHE A 181 -16.26 9.81 -12.64
N LYS A 182 -17.51 10.30 -12.78
CA LYS A 182 -18.38 9.92 -13.90
C LYS A 182 -17.85 10.44 -15.25
N GLU A 183 -17.37 11.69 -15.28
CA GLU A 183 -16.75 12.27 -16.45
C GLU A 183 -15.51 11.49 -16.87
N ASN A 184 -14.65 11.14 -15.94
CA ASN A 184 -13.45 10.33 -16.19
C ASN A 184 -13.79 8.94 -16.72
N GLN A 185 -14.85 8.31 -16.24
CA GLN A 185 -15.30 7.03 -16.80
C GLN A 185 -15.76 7.14 -18.26
N GLN A 186 -16.35 8.26 -18.66
CA GLN A 186 -16.71 8.51 -20.06
C GLN A 186 -15.45 8.76 -20.89
N ASN A 187 -14.57 9.64 -20.41
CA ASN A 187 -13.32 9.96 -21.09
C ASN A 187 -12.44 8.71 -21.30
N LEU A 188 -12.43 7.75 -20.37
CA LEU A 188 -11.74 6.46 -20.53
C LEU A 188 -12.26 5.67 -21.73
N ARG A 189 -13.58 5.68 -21.97
CA ARG A 189 -14.18 5.01 -23.12
C ARG A 189 -13.75 5.69 -24.44
N ASP A 190 -13.71 7.03 -24.44
CA ASP A 190 -13.30 7.80 -25.59
C ASP A 190 -11.82 7.56 -25.95
N TYR A 191 -10.93 7.51 -24.94
CA TYR A 191 -9.52 7.12 -25.13
C TYR A 191 -9.36 5.70 -25.67
N LEU A 192 -10.09 4.73 -25.11
CA LEU A 192 -10.07 3.35 -25.59
C LEU A 192 -10.54 3.24 -27.04
N GLN A 193 -11.55 4.00 -27.42
CA GLN A 193 -12.03 4.05 -28.78
C GLN A 193 -11.00 4.68 -29.74
N ALA A 194 -10.35 5.77 -29.33
CA ALA A 194 -9.27 6.40 -30.08
C ALA A 194 -8.08 5.43 -30.29
N LEU A 195 -7.69 4.69 -29.25
CA LEU A 195 -6.63 3.68 -29.37
C LEU A 195 -7.00 2.54 -30.32
N LEU A 196 -8.23 2.04 -30.26
CA LEU A 196 -8.72 1.01 -31.21
C LEU A 196 -8.68 1.49 -32.65
N LEU A 197 -9.08 2.73 -32.90
CA LEU A 197 -8.99 3.33 -34.24
C LEU A 197 -7.56 3.47 -34.71
N CYS A 198 -6.63 3.90 -33.87
CA CYS A 198 -5.20 3.95 -34.20
C CYS A 198 -4.64 2.57 -34.52
N GLU A 199 -4.98 1.56 -33.71
CA GLU A 199 -4.58 0.17 -33.89
C GLU A 199 -5.09 -0.40 -35.21
N LEU A 200 -6.33 -0.15 -35.57
CA LEU A 200 -6.90 -0.54 -36.85
C LEU A 200 -6.16 0.11 -38.02
N ARG A 201 -5.86 1.40 -37.95
CA ARG A 201 -5.09 2.10 -39.00
C ARG A 201 -3.68 1.57 -39.17
N ILE A 202 -2.98 1.26 -38.06
CA ILE A 202 -1.67 0.61 -38.06
C ILE A 202 -1.77 -0.74 -38.78
N ASN A 203 -2.77 -1.56 -38.42
CA ASN A 203 -2.96 -2.88 -39.04
C ASN A 203 -3.28 -2.82 -40.52
N LEU A 204 -4.08 -1.84 -40.99
CA LEU A 204 -4.36 -1.62 -42.39
C LEU A 204 -3.08 -1.26 -43.16
N LEU A 205 -2.23 -0.37 -42.63
CA LEU A 205 -0.94 -0.05 -43.26
C LEU A 205 -0.02 -1.27 -43.33
N GLN A 206 0.00 -2.09 -42.30
CA GLN A 206 0.80 -3.33 -42.30
C GLN A 206 0.33 -4.32 -43.37
N GLN A 207 -0.98 -4.48 -43.57
CA GLN A 207 -1.54 -5.31 -44.63
C GLN A 207 -1.19 -4.81 -46.02
N GLN A 208 -1.20 -3.49 -46.25
CA GLN A 208 -0.82 -2.89 -47.52
C GLN A 208 0.63 -3.17 -47.93
N VAL A 209 1.54 -3.36 -46.94
CA VAL A 209 2.94 -3.71 -47.17
C VAL A 209 3.21 -5.21 -47.11
N GLY A 210 2.16 -6.04 -47.10
CA GLY A 210 2.27 -7.51 -47.13
C GLY A 210 2.64 -8.13 -45.80
N SER A 211 2.56 -7.39 -44.70
CA SER A 211 2.83 -7.94 -43.35
C SER A 211 1.66 -8.79 -42.85
N THR A 212 1.94 -9.99 -42.38
CA THR A 212 0.97 -10.87 -41.73
C THR A 212 0.85 -10.62 -40.23
N SER A 213 1.71 -9.77 -39.68
CA SER A 213 1.71 -9.49 -38.24
C SER A 213 0.61 -8.51 -37.86
N ARG A 214 -0.09 -8.81 -36.79
CA ARG A 214 -1.14 -7.96 -36.23
C ARG A 214 -0.64 -7.20 -35.00
N PHE A 215 -0.82 -5.89 -35.01
CA PHE A 215 -0.62 -5.05 -33.86
C PHE A 215 -1.88 -5.09 -33.00
N SER A 216 -1.78 -5.52 -31.74
CA SER A 216 -2.93 -5.65 -30.85
C SER A 216 -2.50 -5.43 -29.39
N LEU A 217 -2.76 -4.26 -28.87
CA LEU A 217 -2.43 -3.81 -27.52
C LEU A 217 -3.66 -3.33 -26.73
N THR A 218 -4.68 -2.84 -27.43
CA THR A 218 -5.82 -2.18 -26.79
C THR A 218 -6.77 -3.17 -26.12
N ASN A 219 -7.04 -4.33 -26.74
CA ASN A 219 -7.94 -5.32 -26.17
C ASN A 219 -7.43 -5.94 -24.84
N PRO A 220 -6.14 -6.35 -24.71
CA PRO A 220 -5.60 -6.80 -23.43
C PRO A 220 -5.70 -5.71 -22.34
N LEU A 221 -5.41 -4.47 -22.70
CA LEU A 221 -5.48 -3.32 -21.80
C LEU A 221 -6.93 -3.10 -21.32
N GLN A 222 -7.88 -3.10 -22.22
CA GLN A 222 -9.31 -2.94 -21.90
C GLN A 222 -9.81 -4.03 -20.96
N LYS A 223 -9.43 -5.30 -21.19
CA LYS A 223 -9.78 -6.41 -20.30
C LYS A 223 -9.17 -6.24 -18.91
N ALA A 224 -7.89 -5.84 -18.84
CA ALA A 224 -7.22 -5.59 -17.57
C ALA A 224 -7.91 -4.47 -16.78
N MET A 225 -8.27 -3.35 -17.44
CA MET A 225 -8.99 -2.24 -16.80
C MET A 225 -10.37 -2.61 -16.25
N GLN A 226 -11.01 -3.66 -16.76
CA GLN A 226 -12.29 -4.17 -16.22
C GLN A 226 -12.10 -4.99 -14.93
N ILE A 227 -10.96 -5.64 -14.78
CA ILE A 227 -10.68 -6.57 -13.67
C ILE A 227 -9.96 -5.85 -12.53
N ILE A 228 -9.00 -4.99 -12.86
CA ILE A 228 -8.14 -4.30 -11.91
C ILE A 228 -8.95 -3.35 -11.04
N GLN A 229 -8.77 -3.49 -9.74
CA GLN A 229 -9.50 -2.70 -8.73
C GLN A 229 -8.59 -1.72 -8.00
N THR A 230 -7.28 -1.98 -7.94
CA THR A 230 -6.33 -1.19 -7.15
C THR A 230 -5.18 -0.67 -8.01
N LEU A 231 -4.53 0.41 -7.54
CA LEU A 231 -3.36 0.97 -8.20
C LEU A 231 -2.16 0.00 -8.14
N ALA A 232 -2.04 -0.79 -7.07
CA ALA A 232 -1.00 -1.81 -6.95
C ALA A 232 -1.13 -2.88 -8.03
N GLU A 233 -2.35 -3.43 -8.22
CA GLU A 233 -2.64 -4.39 -9.29
C GLU A 233 -2.38 -3.78 -10.68
N TRP A 234 -2.70 -2.49 -10.87
CA TRP A 234 -2.45 -1.79 -12.11
C TRP A 234 -0.95 -1.69 -12.41
N ASN A 235 -0.15 -1.25 -11.45
CA ASN A 235 1.30 -1.16 -11.59
C ASN A 235 1.95 -2.52 -11.85
N ASP A 236 1.48 -3.55 -11.16
CA ASP A 236 1.93 -4.93 -11.35
C ASP A 236 1.63 -5.43 -12.77
N TYR A 237 0.40 -5.23 -13.24
CA TYR A 237 0.00 -5.56 -14.61
C TYR A 237 0.84 -4.81 -15.64
N LEU A 238 1.08 -3.51 -15.45
CA LEU A 238 1.88 -2.73 -16.37
C LEU A 238 3.31 -3.29 -16.47
N VAL A 239 3.96 -3.54 -15.35
CA VAL A 239 5.36 -3.98 -15.31
C VAL A 239 5.53 -5.41 -15.83
N HIS A 240 4.70 -6.34 -15.37
CA HIS A 240 4.92 -7.77 -15.61
C HIS A 240 4.17 -8.33 -16.83
N SER A 241 3.12 -7.66 -17.29
CA SER A 241 2.29 -8.16 -18.38
C SER A 241 2.28 -7.24 -19.58
N TRP A 242 1.99 -5.96 -19.39
CA TRP A 242 1.72 -5.06 -20.49
C TRP A 242 2.98 -4.49 -21.16
N TYR A 243 3.96 -3.95 -20.39
CA TYR A 243 5.19 -3.39 -20.94
C TYR A 243 6.02 -4.38 -21.76
N PRO A 244 6.20 -5.65 -21.36
CA PRO A 244 6.89 -6.64 -22.19
C PRO A 244 6.22 -6.84 -23.55
N VAL A 245 4.89 -6.93 -23.58
CA VAL A 245 4.11 -7.07 -24.84
C VAL A 245 4.21 -5.81 -25.69
N PHE A 246 4.09 -4.64 -25.07
CA PHE A 246 4.25 -3.35 -25.75
C PHE A 246 5.63 -3.22 -26.40
N GLN A 247 6.70 -3.51 -25.67
CA GLN A 247 8.06 -3.47 -26.21
C GLN A 247 8.26 -4.45 -27.37
N TYR A 248 7.74 -5.68 -27.23
CA TYR A 248 7.79 -6.67 -28.31
C TYR A 248 7.10 -6.20 -29.57
N GLN A 249 5.86 -5.74 -29.46
CA GLN A 249 5.07 -5.24 -30.58
C GLN A 249 5.71 -4.01 -31.24
N THR A 250 6.26 -3.10 -30.44
CA THR A 250 6.96 -1.90 -30.92
C THR A 250 8.23 -2.26 -31.70
N ARG A 251 9.04 -3.20 -31.20
CA ARG A 251 10.24 -3.68 -31.90
C ARG A 251 9.87 -4.31 -33.23
N LYS A 252 8.83 -5.11 -33.27
CA LYS A 252 8.33 -5.76 -34.48
C LYS A 252 7.87 -4.75 -35.52
N LEU A 253 7.16 -3.70 -35.11
CA LEU A 253 6.79 -2.60 -36.00
C LEU A 253 8.01 -1.87 -36.59
N LYS A 254 9.04 -1.60 -35.78
CA LYS A 254 10.27 -0.89 -36.21
C LYS A 254 11.13 -1.72 -37.19
N GLN A 255 11.02 -3.04 -37.17
CA GLN A 255 11.76 -3.94 -38.05
C GLN A 255 11.12 -4.08 -39.44
N GLN A 256 9.90 -3.61 -39.61
CA GLN A 256 9.18 -3.70 -40.88
C GLN A 256 9.47 -2.50 -41.79
N ASN A 257 9.56 -2.78 -43.08
CA ASN A 257 9.87 -1.98 -44.26
C ASN A 257 10.02 -0.44 -44.08
N PRO A 258 11.20 0.15 -44.49
CA PRO A 258 11.51 1.58 -44.35
C PRO A 258 10.54 2.54 -45.02
N GLN A 259 9.88 2.13 -46.13
CA GLN A 259 8.98 3.03 -46.87
C GLN A 259 7.63 3.30 -46.21
N SER A 260 7.14 2.35 -45.40
CA SER A 260 5.93 2.55 -44.58
C SER A 260 6.25 3.16 -43.20
N LEU A 261 7.55 3.31 -42.89
CA LEU A 261 8.03 3.68 -41.56
C LEU A 261 7.54 5.05 -41.11
N GLU A 262 7.50 6.05 -41.98
CA GLU A 262 7.11 7.41 -41.60
C GLU A 262 5.63 7.54 -41.24
N GLN A 263 4.75 6.92 -42.02
CA GLN A 263 3.31 6.94 -41.71
C GLN A 263 3.00 6.08 -40.49
N SER A 264 3.60 4.91 -40.42
CA SER A 264 3.47 4.03 -39.23
C SER A 264 4.00 4.72 -37.98
N LYS A 265 5.12 5.44 -38.07
CA LYS A 265 5.72 6.19 -36.99
C LYS A 265 4.82 7.32 -36.47
N ARG A 266 4.18 8.08 -37.37
CA ARG A 266 3.21 9.11 -36.97
C ARG A 266 1.99 8.54 -36.26
N LEU A 267 1.44 7.45 -36.78
CA LEU A 267 0.31 6.75 -36.15
C LEU A 267 0.70 6.14 -34.81
N PHE A 268 1.91 5.59 -34.72
CA PHE A 268 2.41 5.02 -33.47
C PHE A 268 2.65 6.10 -32.40
N ASN A 269 3.23 7.24 -32.77
CA ASN A 269 3.38 8.38 -31.85
C ASN A 269 2.02 8.92 -31.38
N HIS A 270 1.01 8.90 -32.26
CA HIS A 270 -0.35 9.25 -31.86
C HIS A 270 -0.92 8.21 -30.89
N PHE A 271 -0.76 6.93 -31.18
CA PHE A 271 -1.16 5.83 -30.28
C PHE A 271 -0.49 5.95 -28.90
N GLU A 272 0.82 6.21 -28.85
CA GLU A 272 1.54 6.40 -27.58
C GLU A 272 0.98 7.58 -26.77
N ARG A 273 0.67 8.68 -27.42
CA ARG A 273 0.10 9.86 -26.74
C ARG A 273 -1.28 9.55 -26.15
N GLU A 274 -2.17 8.94 -26.92
CA GLU A 274 -3.51 8.56 -26.43
C GLU A 274 -3.41 7.50 -25.32
N LEU A 275 -2.44 6.59 -25.42
CA LEU A 275 -2.16 5.59 -24.41
C LEU A 275 -1.70 6.22 -23.09
N MET A 276 -0.78 7.17 -23.12
CA MET A 276 -0.34 7.88 -21.90
C MET A 276 -1.50 8.64 -21.26
N GLY A 277 -2.36 9.27 -22.06
CA GLY A 277 -3.58 9.90 -21.58
C GLY A 277 -4.53 8.91 -20.89
N LEU A 278 -4.76 7.76 -21.52
CA LEU A 278 -5.58 6.69 -20.95
C LEU A 278 -5.02 6.17 -19.61
N MET A 279 -3.71 5.90 -19.57
CA MET A 279 -3.06 5.38 -18.36
C MET A 279 -3.19 6.34 -17.19
N GLY A 280 -2.84 7.62 -17.39
CA GLY A 280 -2.95 8.63 -16.34
C GLY A 280 -4.39 8.83 -15.88
N LEU A 281 -5.36 8.82 -16.81
CA LEU A 281 -6.77 8.94 -16.48
C LEU A 281 -7.31 7.70 -15.73
N PHE A 282 -6.83 6.51 -16.08
CA PHE A 282 -7.22 5.30 -15.38
C PHE A 282 -6.67 5.26 -13.95
N GLU A 283 -5.43 5.66 -13.74
CA GLU A 283 -4.85 5.81 -12.41
C GLU A 283 -5.65 6.80 -11.56
N GLU A 284 -6.00 7.95 -12.11
CA GLU A 284 -6.83 8.93 -11.43
C GLU A 284 -8.24 8.38 -11.11
N THR A 285 -8.83 7.64 -12.04
CA THR A 285 -10.13 6.98 -11.82
C THR A 285 -10.04 5.93 -10.71
N LEU A 286 -8.94 5.18 -10.61
CA LEU A 286 -8.70 4.25 -9.51
C LEU A 286 -8.60 4.99 -8.18
N ARG A 287 -7.85 6.10 -8.11
CA ARG A 287 -7.73 6.93 -6.89
C ARG A 287 -9.08 7.47 -6.43
N GLN A 288 -9.85 8.03 -7.35
CA GLN A 288 -11.20 8.53 -7.04
C GLN A 288 -12.13 7.42 -6.55
N ARG A 289 -12.10 6.26 -7.21
CA ARG A 289 -12.88 5.08 -6.78
C ARG A 289 -12.53 4.68 -5.36
N HIS A 290 -11.24 4.65 -5.04
CA HIS A 290 -10.74 4.36 -3.71
C HIS A 290 -11.29 5.33 -2.67
N ALA A 291 -11.11 6.64 -2.90
CA ALA A 291 -11.60 7.67 -2.00
C ALA A 291 -13.12 7.56 -1.78
N LEU A 292 -13.88 7.36 -2.86
CA LEU A 292 -15.34 7.19 -2.79
C LEU A 292 -15.77 5.92 -2.04
N LEU A 293 -15.03 4.82 -2.18
CA LEU A 293 -15.31 3.59 -1.43
C LEU A 293 -15.08 3.77 0.07
N LEU A 294 -13.99 4.43 0.47
CA LEU A 294 -13.73 4.74 1.88
C LEU A 294 -14.75 5.72 2.44
N ALA A 295 -15.08 6.76 1.68
CA ALA A 295 -16.11 7.72 2.08
C ALA A 295 -17.47 7.04 2.31
N ASN A 296 -17.93 6.24 1.34
CA ASN A 296 -19.19 5.50 1.46
C ASN A 296 -19.17 4.50 2.64
N PHE A 297 -18.00 3.89 2.92
CA PHE A 297 -17.85 3.00 4.07
C PHE A 297 -18.02 3.81 5.38
N LEU A 298 -17.32 4.93 5.54
CA LEU A 298 -17.40 5.79 6.72
C LEU A 298 -18.80 6.35 6.93
N GLU A 299 -19.48 6.77 5.87
CA GLU A 299 -20.88 7.23 5.93
C GLU A 299 -21.81 6.13 6.44
N LYS A 300 -21.64 4.88 5.98
CA LYS A 300 -22.41 3.74 6.51
C LYS A 300 -22.15 3.48 7.99
N GLN A 301 -20.95 3.82 8.48
CA GLN A 301 -20.61 3.78 9.90
C GLN A 301 -21.04 5.05 10.65
N GLN A 302 -21.91 5.86 10.07
CA GLN A 302 -22.42 7.12 10.65
C GLN A 302 -21.32 8.12 10.98
N GLN A 303 -20.17 8.04 10.27
CA GLN A 303 -19.10 9.02 10.42
C GLN A 303 -19.31 10.16 9.44
N LYS A 304 -19.34 11.39 9.97
CA LYS A 304 -19.37 12.59 9.13
C LYS A 304 -17.98 12.81 8.52
N LEU A 305 -17.93 12.84 7.20
CA LEU A 305 -16.70 13.20 6.49
C LEU A 305 -16.40 14.68 6.73
N THR A 306 -15.15 14.98 7.04
CA THR A 306 -14.65 16.35 7.19
C THR A 306 -13.82 16.70 5.95
N GLU A 307 -13.82 17.98 5.58
CA GLU A 307 -12.99 18.45 4.45
C GLU A 307 -11.53 18.67 4.84
N ASP A 308 -11.21 18.54 6.14
CA ASP A 308 -9.86 18.79 6.67
C ASP A 308 -8.90 17.61 6.52
N LEU A 309 -9.42 16.40 6.30
CA LEU A 309 -8.64 15.18 6.21
C LEU A 309 -9.07 14.31 5.02
N PRO A 310 -8.11 13.69 4.30
CA PRO A 310 -8.42 12.71 3.26
C PRO A 310 -9.19 11.50 3.85
N PRO A 311 -10.01 10.80 3.05
CA PRO A 311 -10.80 9.65 3.52
C PRO A 311 -9.99 8.51 4.13
N ASP A 312 -8.78 8.24 3.63
CA ASP A 312 -7.87 7.22 4.19
C ASP A 312 -7.39 7.60 5.60
N SER A 313 -7.09 8.88 5.81
CA SER A 313 -6.72 9.42 7.11
C SER A 313 -7.89 9.38 8.10
N GLN A 314 -9.08 9.73 7.66
CA GLN A 314 -10.30 9.61 8.47
C GLN A 314 -10.59 8.14 8.81
N PHE A 315 -10.36 7.23 7.86
CA PHE A 315 -10.54 5.79 8.05
C PHE A 315 -9.56 5.22 9.08
N ILE A 316 -8.27 5.57 9.00
CA ILE A 316 -7.26 5.16 10.00
C ILE A 316 -7.67 5.65 11.39
N ARG A 317 -8.05 6.93 11.54
CA ARG A 317 -8.50 7.48 12.82
C ARG A 317 -9.74 6.80 13.36
N TRP A 318 -10.68 6.48 12.49
CA TRP A 318 -11.89 5.77 12.85
C TRP A 318 -11.58 4.35 13.33
N LEU A 319 -10.69 3.62 12.66
CA LEU A 319 -10.26 2.28 13.09
C LEU A 319 -9.63 2.29 14.49
N VAL A 320 -8.71 3.20 14.75
CA VAL A 320 -8.03 3.27 16.06
C VAL A 320 -8.99 3.64 17.20
N ARG A 321 -10.14 4.26 16.90
CA ARG A 321 -11.19 4.55 17.88
C ARG A 321 -12.05 3.35 18.26
N GLN A 322 -11.97 2.25 17.51
CA GLN A 322 -12.70 1.03 17.87
C GLN A 322 -12.01 0.39 19.08
N ASP A 323 -12.76 0.14 20.15
CA ASP A 323 -12.23 -0.35 21.44
C ASP A 323 -11.44 -1.66 21.32
N HIS A 324 -11.81 -2.51 20.35
CA HIS A 324 -11.15 -3.79 20.11
C HIS A 324 -9.91 -3.69 19.21
N VAL A 325 -9.69 -2.57 18.50
CA VAL A 325 -8.54 -2.39 17.60
C VAL A 325 -7.36 -1.81 18.38
N GLN A 326 -6.30 -2.58 18.47
CA GLN A 326 -5.09 -2.19 19.18
C GLN A 326 -4.02 -1.66 18.21
N ARG A 327 -3.77 -2.39 17.11
CA ARG A 327 -2.69 -2.08 16.18
C ARG A 327 -3.20 -2.04 14.73
N LEU A 328 -2.66 -1.10 13.98
CA LEU A 328 -2.84 -1.01 12.54
C LEU A 328 -1.49 -1.20 11.86
N TRP A 329 -1.45 -2.11 10.91
CA TRP A 329 -0.27 -2.42 10.12
C TRP A 329 -0.38 -1.74 8.76
N LEU A 330 0.55 -0.83 8.50
CA LEU A 330 0.62 -0.10 7.24
C LEU A 330 1.48 -0.87 6.25
N PRO A 331 0.97 -1.22 5.07
CA PRO A 331 1.80 -1.74 4.00
C PRO A 331 2.73 -0.64 3.49
N VAL A 332 3.92 -1.02 3.05
CA VAL A 332 4.85 -0.07 2.41
C VAL A 332 4.22 0.50 1.16
N GLY A 333 4.13 1.83 1.14
CA GLY A 333 3.65 2.63 0.02
C GLY A 333 4.65 3.72 -0.35
N HIS A 334 4.17 4.82 -0.90
CA HIS A 334 4.99 6.01 -1.14
C HIS A 334 5.38 6.68 0.18
N LEU A 335 6.59 7.25 0.25
CA LEU A 335 7.14 7.90 1.45
C LEU A 335 6.27 9.05 1.96
N ASP A 336 5.71 9.84 1.04
CA ASP A 336 4.83 10.96 1.38
C ASP A 336 3.58 10.49 2.14
N GLN A 337 3.03 9.32 1.77
CA GLN A 337 1.87 8.73 2.46
C GLN A 337 2.23 8.28 3.87
N LEU A 338 3.40 7.65 4.04
CA LEU A 338 3.86 7.24 5.36
C LEU A 338 3.98 8.46 6.27
N THR A 339 4.59 9.54 5.77
CA THR A 339 4.71 10.81 6.51
C THR A 339 3.34 11.39 6.86
N ALA A 340 2.41 11.45 5.90
CA ALA A 340 1.06 11.95 6.13
C ALA A 340 0.31 11.10 7.16
N ARG A 341 0.37 9.77 7.05
CA ARG A 341 -0.28 8.84 7.98
C ARG A 341 0.31 8.91 9.39
N LEU A 342 1.63 9.00 9.52
CA LEU A 342 2.27 9.22 10.82
C LEU A 342 2.00 10.63 11.37
N GLY A 343 1.83 11.61 10.50
CA GLY A 343 1.40 12.97 10.85
C GLY A 343 0.05 13.02 11.57
N LEU A 344 -0.85 12.04 11.33
CA LEU A 344 -2.12 11.91 12.04
C LEU A 344 -1.93 11.74 13.55
N MET A 345 -0.81 11.17 13.98
CA MET A 345 -0.51 10.95 15.40
C MET A 345 -0.31 12.25 16.18
N ARG A 346 -0.16 13.39 15.52
CA ARG A 346 -0.12 14.72 16.15
C ARG A 346 -1.50 15.21 16.62
N GLN A 347 -2.57 14.55 16.15
CA GLN A 347 -3.92 14.93 16.49
C GLN A 347 -4.49 13.96 17.55
N PRO A 348 -5.23 14.45 18.55
CA PRO A 348 -5.91 13.57 19.50
C PRO A 348 -6.94 12.72 18.75
N LEU A 349 -7.11 11.45 19.19
CA LEU A 349 -8.12 10.56 18.62
C LEU A 349 -9.56 11.04 18.96
N HIS A 350 -9.75 11.56 20.15
CA HIS A 350 -11.03 11.98 20.68
C HIS A 350 -11.24 13.50 20.54
N VAL A 351 -11.03 14.06 19.33
CA VAL A 351 -11.64 15.37 19.06
C VAL A 351 -13.14 15.13 18.96
N PRO A 352 -13.98 15.73 19.83
CA PRO A 352 -15.42 15.71 19.62
C PRO A 352 -15.65 16.29 18.22
N LEU A 353 -16.24 15.51 17.32
CA LEU A 353 -16.81 16.07 16.11
C LEU A 353 -17.74 17.17 16.58
N ALA A 354 -17.50 18.41 16.16
CA ALA A 354 -18.31 19.54 16.55
C ALA A 354 -19.77 19.12 16.49
N ALA A 355 -20.48 19.30 17.59
CA ALA A 355 -21.89 18.98 17.65
C ALA A 355 -22.58 19.66 16.47
N PRO A 356 -23.54 19.01 15.81
CA PRO A 356 -24.29 19.66 14.75
C PRO A 356 -24.95 20.93 15.33
N VAL A 357 -24.58 22.06 14.74
CA VAL A 357 -25.25 23.36 15.00
C VAL A 357 -26.65 23.31 14.45
#